data_9040f6a78385d7f38486b5cd7a5358f8
#
_entry.id   9040f6a78385d7f38486b5cd7a5358f8
#
_cell.length_a   1.000
_cell.length_b   1.000
_cell.length_c   1.000
_cell.angle_alpha   90.00
_cell.angle_beta   90.00
_cell.angle_gamma   90.00
#
_symmetry.space_group_name_H-M   'P 1'
#
loop_
_entity.id
_entity.type
_entity.pdbx_description
1 polymer ?
#
loop_
_entity_poly.entity_id
_entity_poly.type
_entity_poly.pdbx_seq_one_letter_code
_entity_poly.pdbx_strand_id
1 'polypeptide(L)'
;RNDFADREIAALSAAEGRSVLTRDRGLLQHKAISHACYIHATAPDAQFGELVARLGLQPGFRPFTRCMECNAPLAAVDKAEVLAQLPPSVRERQQHFRRCTGCRRVFWEGSHWRRMRSFLNGEGGAGEAALPPGHAAAPTHGL
;
A
#
# COMPACT_ATOMS: atom_id res chain seq x y z
N ARG A 1 -2.84 4.33 -11.81
CA ARG A 1 -3.24 5.08 -13.00
C ARG A 1 -4.52 5.82 -12.68
N ASN A 2 -4.58 7.11 -13.01
CA ASN A 2 -5.74 7.98 -12.72
C ASN A 2 -6.46 8.41 -14.01
N ASP A 3 -6.21 7.70 -15.10
CA ASP A 3 -6.60 8.06 -16.46
C ASP A 3 -7.55 7.05 -17.13
N PHE A 4 -8.07 6.08 -16.36
CA PHE A 4 -9.05 5.13 -16.88
C PHE A 4 -10.44 5.76 -17.04
N ALA A 5 -11.07 5.55 -18.19
CA ALA A 5 -12.48 5.82 -18.37
C ALA A 5 -13.35 4.77 -17.63
N ASP A 6 -14.57 5.12 -17.24
CA ASP A 6 -15.48 4.24 -16.49
C ASP A 6 -15.68 2.87 -17.16
N ARG A 7 -15.78 2.84 -18.47
CA ARG A 7 -15.89 1.59 -19.26
C ARG A 7 -14.65 0.68 -19.11
N GLU A 8 -13.47 1.28 -18.97
CA GLU A 8 -12.22 0.53 -18.80
C GLU A 8 -12.12 -0.05 -17.40
N ILE A 9 -12.54 0.73 -16.38
CA ILE A 9 -12.63 0.26 -14.99
C ILE A 9 -13.62 -0.90 -14.90
N ALA A 10 -14.78 -0.76 -15.54
CA ALA A 10 -15.81 -1.80 -15.57
C ALA A 10 -15.32 -3.08 -16.28
N ALA A 11 -14.61 -2.94 -17.39
CA ALA A 11 -14.03 -4.06 -18.13
C ALA A 11 -12.95 -4.79 -17.31
N LEU A 12 -12.05 -4.04 -16.65
CA LEU A 12 -11.04 -4.61 -15.76
C LEU A 12 -11.66 -5.32 -14.56
N SER A 13 -12.69 -4.71 -13.94
CA SER A 13 -13.41 -5.34 -12.84
C SER A 13 -14.00 -6.69 -13.24
N ALA A 14 -14.66 -6.74 -14.40
CA ALA A 14 -15.26 -7.97 -14.92
C ALA A 14 -14.21 -9.02 -15.28
N ALA A 15 -13.13 -8.63 -15.97
CA ALA A 15 -12.09 -9.54 -16.44
C ALA A 15 -11.27 -10.13 -15.30
N GLU A 16 -10.99 -9.37 -14.25
CA GLU A 16 -10.10 -9.78 -13.16
C GLU A 16 -10.84 -10.15 -11.87
N GLY A 17 -12.18 -10.08 -11.86
CA GLY A 17 -13.00 -10.35 -10.67
C GLY A 17 -12.73 -9.37 -9.52
N ARG A 18 -12.34 -8.14 -9.80
CA ARG A 18 -12.00 -7.12 -8.80
C ARG A 18 -13.21 -6.33 -8.35
N SER A 19 -13.30 -6.07 -7.06
CA SER A 19 -14.27 -5.10 -6.52
C SER A 19 -13.85 -3.67 -6.86
N VAL A 20 -14.79 -2.86 -7.34
CA VAL A 20 -14.58 -1.44 -7.59
C VAL A 20 -14.82 -0.63 -6.32
N LEU A 21 -13.84 0.15 -5.92
CA LEU A 21 -13.96 1.11 -4.83
C LEU A 21 -14.04 2.50 -5.41
N THR A 22 -15.13 3.21 -5.18
CA THR A 22 -15.35 4.50 -5.84
C THR A 22 -16.19 5.44 -5.00
N ARG A 23 -16.06 6.73 -5.29
CA ARG A 23 -16.98 7.80 -4.84
C ARG A 23 -17.87 8.31 -5.98
N ASP A 24 -17.76 7.71 -7.15
CA ASP A 24 -18.60 8.02 -8.28
C ASP A 24 -19.80 7.07 -8.31
N ARG A 25 -21.00 7.64 -8.20
CA ARG A 25 -22.27 6.90 -8.28
C ARG A 25 -22.58 6.44 -9.68
N GLY A 26 -22.13 7.19 -10.71
CA GLY A 26 -22.31 6.83 -12.11
C GLY A 26 -21.61 5.53 -12.46
N LEU A 27 -20.36 5.38 -12.01
CA LEU A 27 -19.58 4.17 -12.20
C LEU A 27 -20.26 2.94 -11.58
N LEU A 28 -20.91 3.10 -10.42
CA LEU A 28 -21.62 2.00 -9.74
C LEU A 28 -22.85 1.48 -10.51
N GLN A 29 -23.38 2.23 -11.43
CA GLN A 29 -24.52 1.82 -12.25
C GLN A 29 -24.12 0.97 -13.47
N HIS A 30 -22.81 0.79 -13.68
CA HIS A 30 -22.31 0.05 -14.84
C HIS A 30 -22.59 -1.44 -14.69
N LYS A 31 -23.40 -2.00 -15.61
CA LYS A 31 -23.89 -3.39 -15.55
C LYS A 31 -22.78 -4.46 -15.51
N ALA A 32 -21.58 -4.14 -16.01
CA ALA A 32 -20.44 -5.05 -16.01
C ALA A 32 -19.75 -5.17 -14.63
N ILE A 33 -20.05 -4.27 -13.68
CA ILE A 33 -19.49 -4.30 -12.34
C ILE A 33 -20.36 -5.17 -11.44
N SER A 34 -19.85 -6.36 -11.09
CA SER A 34 -20.57 -7.29 -10.23
C SER A 34 -20.35 -7.00 -8.72
N HIS A 35 -19.21 -6.42 -8.36
CA HIS A 35 -18.87 -6.10 -6.98
C HIS A 35 -18.31 -4.69 -6.88
N ALA A 36 -18.96 -3.85 -6.08
CA ALA A 36 -18.52 -2.48 -5.86
C ALA A 36 -18.83 -2.00 -4.44
N CYS A 37 -18.03 -1.05 -3.96
CA CYS A 37 -18.24 -0.38 -2.69
C CYS A 37 -18.17 1.14 -2.90
N TYR A 38 -19.26 1.83 -2.57
CA TYR A 38 -19.27 3.28 -2.50
C TYR A 38 -18.59 3.76 -1.24
N ILE A 39 -17.61 4.66 -1.39
CA ILE A 39 -16.85 5.23 -0.28
C ILE A 39 -17.42 6.60 0.06
N HIS A 40 -17.87 6.78 1.31
CA HIS A 40 -18.45 8.04 1.78
C HIS A 40 -17.38 9.03 2.25
N ALA A 41 -16.37 8.53 2.92
CA ALA A 41 -15.30 9.34 3.46
C ALA A 41 -14.50 10.07 2.36
N THR A 42 -13.97 11.25 2.68
CA THR A 42 -13.15 12.07 1.77
C THR A 42 -11.66 11.98 2.08
N ALA A 43 -11.31 11.92 3.37
CA ALA A 43 -9.92 11.79 3.80
C ALA A 43 -9.43 10.35 3.61
N PRO A 44 -8.18 10.13 3.12
CA PRO A 44 -7.65 8.80 2.83
C PRO A 44 -7.72 7.82 4.01
N ASP A 45 -7.36 8.26 5.20
CA ASP A 45 -7.38 7.42 6.40
C ASP A 45 -8.81 7.00 6.78
N ALA A 46 -9.77 7.92 6.66
CA ALA A 46 -11.18 7.63 6.88
C ALA A 46 -11.74 6.69 5.81
N GLN A 47 -11.33 6.83 4.53
CA GLN A 47 -11.69 5.90 3.45
C GLN A 47 -11.19 4.49 3.77
N PHE A 48 -9.95 4.36 4.20
CA PHE A 48 -9.38 3.07 4.58
C PHE A 48 -10.14 2.46 5.77
N GLY A 49 -10.39 3.24 6.83
CA GLY A 49 -11.16 2.80 7.99
C GLY A 49 -12.57 2.32 7.62
N GLU A 50 -13.26 3.08 6.74
CA GLU A 50 -14.59 2.70 6.21
C GLU A 50 -14.53 1.35 5.49
N LEU A 51 -13.54 1.14 4.62
CA LEU A 51 -13.37 -0.12 3.89
C LEU A 51 -13.08 -1.28 4.81
N VAL A 52 -12.16 -1.10 5.76
CA VAL A 52 -11.78 -2.12 6.73
C VAL A 52 -13.00 -2.58 7.53
N ALA A 53 -13.79 -1.64 8.05
CA ALA A 53 -14.98 -1.94 8.83
C ALA A 53 -16.05 -2.62 8.00
N ARG A 54 -16.36 -2.09 6.80
CA ARG A 54 -17.43 -2.61 5.94
C ARG A 54 -17.14 -4.00 5.36
N LEU A 55 -15.89 -4.27 5.04
CA LEU A 55 -15.48 -5.52 4.37
C LEU A 55 -14.81 -6.52 5.33
N GLY A 56 -14.69 -6.20 6.62
CA GLY A 56 -14.09 -7.07 7.61
C GLY A 56 -12.65 -7.46 7.30
N LEU A 57 -11.83 -6.53 6.82
CA LEU A 57 -10.52 -6.84 6.25
C LEU A 57 -9.41 -7.12 7.29
N GLN A 58 -9.59 -6.72 8.55
CA GLN A 58 -8.55 -6.82 9.60
C GLN A 58 -7.91 -8.21 9.74
N PRO A 59 -8.68 -9.32 9.80
CA PRO A 59 -8.06 -10.64 9.95
C PRO A 59 -7.18 -11.06 8.77
N GLY A 60 -7.38 -10.44 7.61
CA GLY A 60 -6.64 -10.71 6.38
C GLY A 60 -5.36 -9.91 6.20
N PHE A 61 -5.08 -8.94 7.05
CA PHE A 61 -3.90 -8.08 6.89
C PHE A 61 -2.60 -8.86 7.00
N ARG A 62 -1.73 -8.61 6.03
CA ARG A 62 -0.36 -9.15 5.99
C ARG A 62 0.59 -7.98 5.76
N PRO A 63 0.81 -7.12 6.79
CA PRO A 63 1.67 -5.94 6.64
C PRO A 63 3.08 -6.35 6.25
N PHE A 64 3.76 -5.48 5.50
CA PHE A 64 5.16 -5.65 5.11
C PHE A 64 5.45 -6.89 4.25
N THR A 65 4.47 -7.32 3.44
CA THR A 65 4.61 -8.46 2.52
C THR A 65 4.67 -8.06 1.05
N ARG A 66 4.21 -6.84 0.72
CA ARG A 66 4.15 -6.31 -0.64
C ARG A 66 4.90 -4.99 -0.78
N CYS A 67 5.50 -4.80 -1.94
CA CYS A 67 6.18 -3.56 -2.31
C CYS A 67 5.16 -2.43 -2.54
N MET A 68 5.38 -1.28 -1.93
CA MET A 68 4.51 -0.11 -2.10
C MET A 68 4.61 0.53 -3.49
N GLU A 69 5.69 0.26 -4.24
CA GLU A 69 5.92 0.83 -5.55
C GLU A 69 5.36 -0.03 -6.70
N CYS A 70 5.65 -1.34 -6.68
CA CYS A 70 5.30 -2.24 -7.77
C CYS A 70 4.42 -3.43 -7.34
N ASN A 71 4.01 -3.47 -6.09
CA ASN A 71 3.15 -4.51 -5.50
C ASN A 71 3.72 -5.96 -5.57
N ALA A 72 4.96 -6.15 -6.02
CA ALA A 72 5.60 -7.46 -5.99
C ALA A 72 5.89 -7.92 -4.54
N PRO A 73 6.05 -9.21 -4.29
CA PRO A 73 6.38 -9.73 -2.96
C PRO A 73 7.68 -9.15 -2.39
N LEU A 74 7.73 -9.00 -1.08
CA LEU A 74 8.94 -8.66 -0.34
C LEU A 74 9.54 -9.93 0.26
N ALA A 75 10.80 -10.22 -0.06
CA ALA A 75 11.59 -11.31 0.52
C ALA A 75 12.54 -10.78 1.59
N ALA A 76 12.79 -11.57 2.63
CA ALA A 76 13.86 -11.27 3.59
C ALA A 76 15.21 -11.22 2.87
N VAL A 77 16.11 -10.37 3.34
CA VAL A 77 17.46 -10.21 2.80
C VAL A 77 18.43 -9.90 3.93
N ASP A 78 19.63 -10.45 3.86
CA ASP A 78 20.64 -10.19 4.84
C ASP A 78 21.15 -8.75 4.77
N LYS A 79 21.41 -8.17 5.94
CA LYS A 79 21.91 -6.80 6.05
C LYS A 79 23.19 -6.58 5.25
N ALA A 80 24.09 -7.56 5.22
CA ALA A 80 25.35 -7.50 4.48
C ALA A 80 25.14 -7.27 2.97
N GLU A 81 24.11 -7.89 2.38
CA GLU A 81 23.79 -7.77 0.96
C GLU A 81 23.24 -6.38 0.56
N VAL A 82 22.69 -5.65 1.52
CA VAL A 82 22.04 -4.36 1.26
C VAL A 82 22.77 -3.18 1.89
N LEU A 83 23.85 -3.45 2.63
CA LEU A 83 24.57 -2.47 3.42
C LEU A 83 24.97 -1.20 2.64
N ALA A 84 25.45 -1.36 1.41
CA ALA A 84 25.86 -0.24 0.56
C ALA A 84 24.70 0.69 0.16
N GLN A 85 23.46 0.18 0.16
CA GLN A 85 22.27 0.92 -0.24
C GLN A 85 21.59 1.65 0.93
N LEU A 86 22.05 1.40 2.17
CA LEU A 86 21.38 1.90 3.37
C LEU A 86 21.97 3.25 3.82
N PRO A 87 21.10 4.19 4.26
CA PRO A 87 21.56 5.39 4.94
C PRO A 87 22.37 5.05 6.21
N PRO A 88 23.37 5.86 6.62
CA PRO A 88 24.20 5.57 7.80
C PRO A 88 23.38 5.28 9.07
N SER A 89 22.39 6.11 9.38
CA SER A 89 21.54 5.95 10.56
C SER A 89 20.71 4.66 10.54
N VAL A 90 20.39 4.14 9.36
CA VAL A 90 19.65 2.88 9.19
C VAL A 90 20.57 1.68 9.37
N ARG A 91 21.84 1.79 8.87
CA ARG A 91 22.86 0.74 9.08
C ARG A 91 23.09 0.44 10.54
N GLU A 92 23.10 1.46 11.39
CA GLU A 92 23.35 1.30 12.83
C GLU A 92 22.14 0.74 13.58
N ARG A 93 20.93 1.22 13.24
CA ARG A 93 19.72 1.00 14.06
C ARG A 93 18.87 -0.16 13.63
N GLN A 94 18.99 -0.61 12.35
CA GLN A 94 18.11 -1.64 11.79
C GLN A 94 18.87 -2.95 11.56
N GLN A 95 18.20 -4.07 11.82
CA GLN A 95 18.76 -5.41 11.63
C GLN A 95 17.96 -6.24 10.62
N HIS A 96 16.68 -5.94 10.44
CA HIS A 96 15.80 -6.70 9.57
C HIS A 96 15.45 -5.92 8.32
N PHE A 97 15.73 -6.52 7.16
CA PHE A 97 15.51 -5.92 5.86
C PHE A 97 14.71 -6.84 4.96
N ARG A 98 13.93 -6.24 4.07
CA ARG A 98 13.25 -6.95 3.00
C ARG A 98 13.59 -6.29 1.68
N ARG A 99 13.75 -7.10 0.64
CA ARG A 99 14.00 -6.62 -0.72
C ARG A 99 12.84 -7.03 -1.63
N CYS A 100 12.37 -6.09 -2.44
CA CYS A 100 11.35 -6.37 -3.43
C CYS A 100 11.87 -7.34 -4.49
N THR A 101 11.11 -8.39 -4.78
CA THR A 101 11.48 -9.37 -5.80
C THR A 101 11.37 -8.80 -7.23
N GLY A 102 10.56 -7.75 -7.43
CA GLY A 102 10.41 -7.07 -8.71
C GLY A 102 11.37 -5.90 -8.89
N CYS A 103 11.11 -4.77 -8.22
CA CYS A 103 11.90 -3.53 -8.42
C CYS A 103 13.18 -3.44 -7.60
N ARG A 104 13.52 -4.45 -6.80
CA ARG A 104 14.75 -4.58 -6.00
C ARG A 104 14.93 -3.55 -4.88
N ARG A 105 13.97 -2.66 -4.63
CA ARG A 105 14.01 -1.71 -3.51
C ARG A 105 14.09 -2.40 -2.16
N VAL A 106 14.82 -1.80 -1.24
CA VAL A 106 15.03 -2.31 0.13
C VAL A 106 14.10 -1.58 1.09
N PHE A 107 13.51 -2.33 2.01
CA PHE A 107 12.57 -1.86 3.02
C PHE A 107 13.01 -2.33 4.41
N TRP A 108 12.69 -1.53 5.43
CA TRP A 108 12.96 -1.84 6.85
C TRP A 108 11.87 -1.29 7.76
N GLU A 109 11.82 -1.78 8.99
CA GLU A 109 10.84 -1.39 10.00
C GLU A 109 11.21 -0.07 10.69
N GLY A 110 11.16 1.02 9.95
CA GLY A 110 11.41 2.38 10.43
C GLY A 110 10.20 3.04 11.08
N SER A 111 10.30 4.36 11.34
CA SER A 111 9.21 5.15 11.92
C SER A 111 7.95 5.18 11.06
N HIS A 112 8.11 5.20 9.75
CA HIS A 112 6.99 5.16 8.80
C HIS A 112 6.22 3.82 8.90
N TRP A 113 6.94 2.70 8.92
CA TRP A 113 6.34 1.38 9.08
C TRP A 113 5.58 1.26 10.40
N ARG A 114 6.15 1.74 11.51
CA ARG A 114 5.50 1.71 12.83
C ARG A 114 4.19 2.49 12.84
N ARG A 115 4.15 3.69 12.22
CA ARG A 115 2.91 4.46 12.08
C ARG A 115 1.85 3.72 11.26
N MET A 116 2.23 3.13 10.14
CA MET A 116 1.31 2.32 9.34
C MET A 116 0.76 1.13 10.13
N ARG A 117 1.61 0.46 10.89
CA ARG A 117 1.20 -0.67 11.72
C ARG A 117 0.22 -0.26 12.82
N SER A 118 0.48 0.82 13.55
CA SER A 118 -0.45 1.37 14.56
C SER A 118 -1.79 1.73 13.93
N PHE A 119 -1.79 2.31 12.75
CA PHE A 119 -3.01 2.62 12.00
C PHE A 119 -3.81 1.34 11.64
N LEU A 120 -3.12 0.29 11.17
CA LEU A 120 -3.75 -0.99 10.84
C LEU A 120 -4.32 -1.71 12.07
N ASN A 121 -3.71 -1.52 13.24
CA ASN A 121 -4.17 -2.09 14.51
C ASN A 121 -5.32 -1.29 15.15
N GLY A 122 -5.74 -0.17 14.57
CA GLY A 122 -6.74 0.72 15.15
C GLY A 122 -6.23 1.56 16.34
N GLU A 123 -4.92 1.60 16.57
CA GLU A 123 -4.27 2.35 17.65
C GLU A 123 -4.05 3.83 17.28
N GLY A 124 -4.25 4.19 16.01
CA GLY A 124 -4.19 5.54 15.50
C GLY A 124 -5.50 6.27 15.75
N GLY A 125 -5.60 7.00 16.84
CA GLY A 125 -6.71 7.93 17.08
C GLY A 125 -6.84 8.93 15.93
N ALA A 126 -8.06 9.36 15.65
CA ALA A 126 -8.39 10.37 14.65
C ALA A 126 -7.70 11.71 15.01
N GLY A 127 -6.51 11.89 14.49
CA GLY A 127 -5.69 13.08 14.70
C GLY A 127 -4.41 12.97 13.90
N GLU A 128 -4.40 13.66 12.76
CA GLU A 128 -3.20 14.17 12.10
C GLU A 128 -2.11 13.17 11.70
N ALA A 129 -2.25 12.56 10.54
CA ALA A 129 -1.09 12.33 9.64
C ALA A 129 -1.54 11.83 8.27
N ALA A 130 -1.59 12.71 7.31
CA ALA A 130 -1.47 12.29 5.90
C ALA A 130 -0.25 11.37 5.78
N LEU A 131 -0.40 10.21 5.13
CA LEU A 131 0.70 9.30 4.83
C LEU A 131 1.76 10.06 4.01
N PRO A 132 2.95 10.33 4.54
CA PRO A 132 4.00 10.94 3.73
C PRO A 132 4.43 9.95 2.63
N PRO A 133 4.87 10.43 1.46
CA PRO A 133 5.37 9.58 0.38
C PRO A 133 6.48 8.68 0.91
N GLY A 134 6.40 7.39 0.56
CA GLY A 134 7.32 6.37 1.05
C GLY A 134 8.78 6.72 0.73
N HIS A 135 9.63 6.79 1.74
CA HIS A 135 11.08 6.82 1.54
C HIS A 135 11.58 5.41 1.22
N ALA A 136 11.46 5.06 -0.06
CA ALA A 136 12.31 4.02 -0.61
C ALA A 136 13.62 4.69 -1.05
N ALA A 137 14.76 4.14 -0.64
CA ALA A 137 16.03 4.57 -1.20
C ALA A 137 15.98 4.34 -2.73
N ALA A 138 16.16 5.38 -3.51
CA ALA A 138 16.27 5.26 -4.94
C ALA A 138 17.49 4.38 -5.28
N PRO A 139 17.42 3.50 -6.29
CA PRO A 139 18.62 2.85 -6.78
C PRO A 139 19.57 3.93 -7.29
N THR A 140 20.75 4.05 -6.69
CA THR A 140 21.85 4.80 -7.28
C THR A 140 22.26 4.07 -8.55
N HIS A 141 21.84 4.60 -9.70
CA HIS A 141 22.46 4.21 -10.96
C HIS A 141 23.89 4.76 -10.94
N GLY A 142 24.85 3.90 -10.58
CA GLY A 142 26.24 4.14 -10.89
C GLY A 142 26.44 3.94 -12.39
N LEU A 143 27.06 4.92 -13.02
CA LEU A 143 27.67 4.82 -14.33
C LEU A 143 28.78 3.79 -14.33
#